data_6796d41d684fac3ecd46d155f8d05f00
#
_entry.id   6796d41d684fac3ecd46d155f8d05f00
#
_cell.length_a   1.000
_cell.length_b   1.000
_cell.length_c   1.000
_cell.angle_alpha   90.00
_cell.angle_beta   90.00
_cell.angle_gamma   90.00
#
_symmetry.space_group_name_H-M   'P 1'
#
loop_
_entity.id
_entity.type
_entity.pdbx_description
1 polymer ?
#
loop_
_entity_poly.entity_id
_entity_poly.type
_entity_poly.pdbx_seq_one_letter_code
_entity_poly.pdbx_strand_id
1 'polypeptide(L)'
;MWVKIHFKEIFHMLAKTPPMGWNSWNTFGENINEQMIMEMADFMVEKGLLDAGYEYLVIDDCWSEKKRDENGNLVADRVKFPHGMKYVADYIHSKGLKFGMYSCCGPLTCAGYPGSFGHEFEDAKFFAEVGIDLLKYDNCYHPSTSNRLGYNRMSMALKASGREILFSACNWGNEKVWEWARSTGIHMYRSTGDIFDSFESICRLSESQKQNLGYSSTGCFNDIDMLVVGMKGKGNVGIESGCTDAQYRYHFAMWCMFMSPLMIGCDVRNMSEETFKLLTNKDLIAINQDEEARPPIFVRDNRGQHDNTICFKHLANGEYAIALFNPSEKDKSIMLPYYEIGLDPLCGYGFEIKDCFTSEDLGVHKEYFDALVPAGDCRVFRAKLVPVK
;
A
#
# COMPACT_ATOMS: atom_id res chain seq x y z
N MET A 1 37.19 -14.09 32.78
CA MET A 1 36.50 -12.78 32.76
C MET A 1 35.77 -12.68 31.41
N TRP A 2 34.48 -13.06 31.39
CA TRP A 2 33.68 -13.05 30.16
C TRP A 2 33.07 -11.66 29.99
N VAL A 3 33.46 -10.95 28.95
CA VAL A 3 32.86 -9.67 28.56
C VAL A 3 31.46 -9.98 28.02
N LYS A 4 30.42 -9.61 28.76
CA LYS A 4 29.06 -9.57 28.26
C LYS A 4 28.95 -8.43 27.23
N ILE A 5 29.09 -8.76 25.96
CA ILE A 5 28.73 -7.86 24.87
C ILE A 5 27.20 -7.75 24.88
N HIS A 6 26.69 -6.61 25.32
CA HIS A 6 25.29 -6.27 25.19
C HIS A 6 25.03 -5.86 23.72
N PHE A 7 24.66 -6.83 22.88
CA PHE A 7 24.01 -6.54 21.61
C PHE A 7 22.60 -6.07 21.92
N LYS A 8 22.41 -4.78 22.18
CA LYS A 8 21.16 -4.06 22.01
C LYS A 8 21.28 -3.18 20.77
N GLU A 9 21.58 -3.76 19.63
CA GLU A 9 21.11 -3.21 18.38
C GLU A 9 19.64 -3.65 18.27
N ILE A 10 18.74 -2.77 18.70
CA ILE A 10 17.37 -2.85 18.27
C ILE A 10 17.44 -2.58 16.77
N PHE A 11 17.44 -3.63 15.94
CA PHE A 11 17.25 -3.48 14.51
C PHE A 11 15.89 -2.79 14.33
N HIS A 12 15.92 -1.50 14.05
CA HIS A 12 14.72 -0.77 13.69
C HIS A 12 14.31 -1.29 12.31
N MET A 13 13.33 -2.20 12.27
CA MET A 13 12.86 -2.80 11.03
C MET A 13 11.96 -1.77 10.34
N LEU A 14 12.41 -1.23 9.22
CA LEU A 14 11.56 -0.46 8.32
C LEU A 14 10.46 -1.39 7.75
N ALA A 15 9.27 -0.86 7.56
CA ALA A 15 8.08 -1.61 7.14
C ALA A 15 7.79 -2.85 8.03
N LYS A 16 7.66 -2.66 9.33
CA LYS A 16 7.18 -3.70 10.23
C LYS A 16 5.77 -4.18 9.83
N THR A 17 4.92 -3.27 9.42
CA THR A 17 3.61 -3.46 8.80
C THR A 17 3.59 -2.77 7.44
N PRO A 18 2.56 -3.00 6.58
CA PRO A 18 2.48 -2.31 5.29
C PRO A 18 2.52 -0.79 5.44
N PRO A 19 3.37 -0.07 4.69
CA PRO A 19 3.40 1.40 4.75
C PRO A 19 2.06 2.03 4.43
N MET A 20 1.71 3.10 5.14
CA MET A 20 0.51 3.88 4.91
C MET A 20 0.87 5.35 4.69
N GLY A 21 0.24 5.99 3.71
CA GLY A 21 0.54 7.39 3.40
C GLY A 21 -0.29 7.96 2.27
N TRP A 22 0.21 9.03 1.69
CA TRP A 22 -0.35 9.70 0.53
C TRP A 22 0.76 9.92 -0.52
N ASN A 23 0.40 9.85 -1.81
CA ASN A 23 1.31 10.13 -2.91
C ASN A 23 0.63 11.03 -3.95
N SER A 24 1.39 11.96 -4.52
CA SER A 24 0.87 13.04 -5.37
C SER A 24 0.42 12.62 -6.77
N TRP A 25 0.85 11.45 -7.29
CA TRP A 25 0.74 11.13 -8.71
C TRP A 25 -0.69 10.99 -9.22
N ASN A 26 -1.49 10.19 -8.53
CA ASN A 26 -2.80 9.79 -9.07
C ASN A 26 -3.75 10.98 -9.26
N THR A 27 -3.68 11.98 -8.39
CA THR A 27 -4.50 13.18 -8.54
C THR A 27 -3.81 14.26 -9.35
N PHE A 28 -2.54 14.55 -9.07
CA PHE A 28 -1.93 15.78 -9.54
C PHE A 28 -0.98 15.58 -10.74
N GLY A 29 -0.46 14.36 -10.97
CA GLY A 29 0.54 14.13 -12.01
C GLY A 29 1.69 15.10 -11.87
N GLU A 30 1.97 15.88 -12.92
CA GLU A 30 3.02 16.91 -12.93
C GLU A 30 2.64 18.23 -12.23
N ASN A 31 1.36 18.43 -11.89
CA ASN A 31 0.84 19.68 -11.35
C ASN A 31 1.03 19.76 -9.83
N ILE A 32 2.26 19.69 -9.39
CA ILE A 32 2.68 19.78 -7.99
C ILE A 32 3.50 21.03 -7.74
N ASN A 33 3.42 21.56 -6.52
CA ASN A 33 4.28 22.65 -6.04
C ASN A 33 4.41 22.61 -4.52
N GLU A 34 5.36 23.38 -4.00
CA GLU A 34 5.69 23.44 -2.58
C GLU A 34 4.47 23.76 -1.70
N GLN A 35 3.68 24.80 -2.07
CA GLN A 35 2.53 25.23 -1.31
C GLN A 35 1.47 24.11 -1.20
N MET A 36 1.15 23.47 -2.32
CA MET A 36 0.16 22.38 -2.36
C MET A 36 0.60 21.19 -1.49
N ILE A 37 1.89 20.84 -1.53
CA ILE A 37 2.44 19.75 -0.72
C ILE A 37 2.37 20.07 0.78
N MET A 38 2.68 21.30 1.17
CA MET A 38 2.57 21.74 2.57
C MET A 38 1.12 21.76 3.05
N GLU A 39 0.19 22.25 2.23
CA GLU A 39 -1.26 22.19 2.51
C GLU A 39 -1.73 20.74 2.68
N MET A 40 -1.24 19.82 1.84
CA MET A 40 -1.58 18.40 1.96
C MET A 40 -1.11 17.82 3.29
N ALA A 41 0.10 18.17 3.74
CA ALA A 41 0.60 17.77 5.06
C ALA A 41 -0.28 18.29 6.20
N ASP A 42 -0.68 19.55 6.14
CA ASP A 42 -1.58 20.15 7.13
C ASP A 42 -2.91 19.39 7.19
N PHE A 43 -3.54 19.13 6.04
CA PHE A 43 -4.82 18.42 5.98
C PHE A 43 -4.72 16.96 6.44
N MET A 44 -3.62 16.27 6.15
CA MET A 44 -3.41 14.89 6.66
C MET A 44 -3.43 14.86 8.19
N VAL A 45 -2.85 15.85 8.84
CA VAL A 45 -2.83 15.95 10.31
C VAL A 45 -4.18 16.45 10.84
N GLU A 46 -4.70 17.57 10.33
CA GLU A 46 -5.94 18.18 10.79
C GLU A 46 -7.16 17.29 10.67
N LYS A 47 -7.21 16.46 9.62
CA LYS A 47 -8.29 15.48 9.40
C LYS A 47 -8.10 14.18 10.18
N GLY A 48 -6.96 13.97 10.85
CA GLY A 48 -6.68 12.77 11.64
C GLY A 48 -6.24 11.57 10.80
N LEU A 49 -5.76 11.77 9.57
CA LEU A 49 -5.18 10.69 8.77
C LEU A 49 -3.87 10.19 9.38
N LEU A 50 -3.04 11.08 9.93
CA LEU A 50 -1.85 10.69 10.68
C LEU A 50 -2.22 9.80 11.88
N ASP A 51 -3.24 10.16 12.65
CA ASP A 51 -3.73 9.37 13.78
C ASP A 51 -4.28 8.01 13.37
N ALA A 52 -4.79 7.90 12.14
CA ALA A 52 -5.23 6.63 11.54
C ALA A 52 -4.09 5.76 11.02
N GLY A 53 -2.83 6.27 11.02
CA GLY A 53 -1.63 5.55 10.60
C GLY A 53 -1.04 5.95 9.24
N TYR A 54 -1.62 6.91 8.53
CA TYR A 54 -1.08 7.42 7.26
C TYR A 54 0.08 8.39 7.53
N GLU A 55 1.26 7.84 7.73
CA GLU A 55 2.43 8.60 8.20
C GLU A 55 3.33 9.13 7.08
N TYR A 56 3.25 8.59 5.86
CA TYR A 56 4.09 9.02 4.74
C TYR A 56 3.38 10.03 3.85
N LEU A 57 4.06 11.14 3.50
CA LEU A 57 3.69 12.02 2.42
C LEU A 57 4.75 11.94 1.33
N VAL A 58 4.38 11.47 0.14
CA VAL A 58 5.31 11.17 -0.94
C VAL A 58 5.05 12.10 -2.14
N ILE A 59 6.09 12.82 -2.55
CA ILE A 59 6.11 13.53 -3.84
C ILE A 59 6.56 12.54 -4.90
N ASP A 60 5.74 12.36 -5.95
CA ASP A 60 6.04 11.51 -7.09
C ASP A 60 6.92 12.22 -8.13
N ASP A 61 6.90 11.81 -9.39
CA ASP A 61 7.68 12.38 -10.49
C ASP A 61 7.46 13.89 -10.68
N CYS A 62 8.29 14.53 -11.47
CA CYS A 62 8.20 15.94 -11.85
C CYS A 62 8.56 16.98 -10.75
N TRP A 63 9.26 16.59 -9.70
CA TRP A 63 9.74 17.51 -8.67
C TRP A 63 11.06 18.20 -9.02
N SER A 64 11.86 17.62 -9.91
CA SER A 64 13.20 18.12 -10.28
C SER A 64 13.17 19.00 -11.52
N GLU A 65 14.28 19.71 -11.78
CA GLU A 65 14.58 20.31 -13.08
C GLU A 65 14.73 19.21 -14.15
N LYS A 66 14.53 19.59 -15.43
CA LYS A 66 14.69 18.68 -16.59
C LYS A 66 16.14 18.27 -16.86
N LYS A 67 17.09 18.84 -16.14
CA LYS A 67 18.53 18.55 -16.29
C LYS A 67 19.20 18.57 -14.92
N ARG A 68 20.20 17.74 -14.77
CA ARG A 68 21.15 17.81 -13.66
C ARG A 68 21.97 19.09 -13.74
N ASP A 69 22.56 19.53 -12.62
CA ASP A 69 23.50 20.65 -12.60
C ASP A 69 24.84 20.28 -13.28
N GLU A 70 25.76 21.24 -13.32
CA GLU A 70 27.09 21.08 -13.90
C GLU A 70 27.97 20.02 -13.20
N ASN A 71 27.61 19.66 -11.96
CA ASN A 71 28.29 18.64 -11.17
C ASN A 71 27.57 17.27 -11.25
N GLY A 72 26.50 17.16 -12.03
CA GLY A 72 25.71 15.94 -12.19
C GLY A 72 24.66 15.70 -11.11
N ASN A 73 24.39 16.65 -10.22
CA ASN A 73 23.41 16.49 -9.15
C ASN A 73 21.97 16.75 -9.63
N LEU A 74 21.01 16.08 -8.97
CA LEU A 74 19.60 16.41 -9.09
C LEU A 74 19.33 17.79 -8.46
N VAL A 75 18.47 18.56 -9.11
CA VAL A 75 18.08 19.92 -8.67
C VAL A 75 16.57 19.98 -8.58
N ALA A 76 16.02 20.49 -7.48
CA ALA A 76 14.60 20.76 -7.37
C ALA A 76 14.16 21.80 -8.42
N ASP A 77 12.97 21.62 -9.00
CA ASP A 77 12.37 22.63 -9.90
C ASP A 77 12.20 23.94 -9.14
N ARG A 78 12.93 24.99 -9.58
CA ARG A 78 13.03 26.27 -8.87
C ARG A 78 11.72 27.07 -8.89
N VAL A 79 10.81 26.75 -9.80
CA VAL A 79 9.48 27.37 -9.87
C VAL A 79 8.50 26.65 -8.96
N LYS A 80 8.51 25.32 -8.99
CA LYS A 80 7.61 24.50 -8.18
C LYS A 80 8.04 24.46 -6.70
N PHE A 81 9.34 24.41 -6.44
CA PHE A 81 9.95 24.26 -5.10
C PHE A 81 11.04 25.32 -4.87
N PRO A 82 10.68 26.62 -4.76
CA PRO A 82 11.64 27.73 -4.70
C PRO A 82 12.57 27.67 -3.48
N HIS A 83 12.16 27.05 -2.37
CA HIS A 83 13.00 26.89 -1.18
C HIS A 83 13.75 25.55 -1.15
N GLY A 84 13.56 24.70 -2.19
CA GLY A 84 14.19 23.39 -2.32
C GLY A 84 13.58 22.29 -1.46
N MET A 85 13.99 21.03 -1.74
CA MET A 85 13.34 19.86 -1.13
C MET A 85 13.62 19.72 0.36
N LYS A 86 14.75 20.21 0.85
CA LYS A 86 15.07 20.19 2.29
C LYS A 86 14.07 21.01 3.11
N TYR A 87 13.68 22.18 2.62
CA TYR A 87 12.67 23.02 3.25
C TYR A 87 11.31 22.29 3.35
N VAL A 88 10.90 21.62 2.28
CA VAL A 88 9.67 20.82 2.24
C VAL A 88 9.75 19.66 3.22
N ALA A 89 10.87 18.94 3.24
CA ALA A 89 11.10 17.83 4.18
C ALA A 89 10.99 18.28 5.63
N ASP A 90 11.65 19.40 5.99
CA ASP A 90 11.63 19.93 7.35
C ASP A 90 10.21 20.35 7.76
N TYR A 91 9.42 20.93 6.84
CA TYR A 91 8.04 21.28 7.10
C TYR A 91 7.19 20.03 7.39
N ILE A 92 7.28 19.00 6.52
CA ILE A 92 6.54 17.76 6.68
C ILE A 92 6.90 17.07 8.00
N HIS A 93 8.18 17.02 8.35
CA HIS A 93 8.64 16.47 9.62
C HIS A 93 8.13 17.28 10.83
N SER A 94 8.01 18.61 10.69
CA SER A 94 7.45 19.45 11.75
C SER A 94 5.98 19.14 12.07
N LYS A 95 5.27 18.51 11.13
CA LYS A 95 3.89 18.02 11.30
C LYS A 95 3.81 16.59 11.86
N GLY A 96 4.95 15.93 12.10
CA GLY A 96 5.02 14.54 12.56
C GLY A 96 4.88 13.50 11.45
N LEU A 97 4.81 13.93 10.19
CA LEU A 97 4.79 13.06 9.01
C LEU A 97 6.19 12.68 8.57
N LYS A 98 6.30 11.60 7.82
CA LYS A 98 7.51 11.14 7.12
C LYS A 98 7.46 11.60 5.66
N PHE A 99 8.61 12.01 5.12
CA PHE A 99 8.70 12.53 3.76
C PHE A 99 9.24 11.51 2.77
N GLY A 100 8.56 11.33 1.64
CA GLY A 100 9.01 10.49 0.54
C GLY A 100 9.22 11.27 -0.75
N MET A 101 10.17 10.77 -1.57
CA MET A 101 10.45 11.29 -2.90
C MET A 101 10.50 10.17 -3.93
N TYR A 102 10.59 10.55 -5.19
CA TYR A 102 10.60 9.66 -6.35
C TYR A 102 11.89 9.80 -7.16
N SER A 103 12.35 8.68 -7.70
CA SER A 103 13.34 8.61 -8.79
C SER A 103 13.08 7.38 -9.66
N CYS A 104 13.99 7.08 -10.59
CA CYS A 104 13.85 6.00 -11.53
C CYS A 104 15.16 5.23 -11.73
N CYS A 105 15.05 3.92 -11.93
CA CYS A 105 16.17 3.01 -12.21
C CYS A 105 16.79 3.23 -13.60
N GLY A 106 16.05 3.86 -14.51
CA GLY A 106 16.55 4.25 -15.83
C GLY A 106 17.24 5.61 -15.85
N PRO A 107 17.79 6.02 -17.00
CA PRO A 107 18.39 7.35 -17.19
C PRO A 107 17.37 8.48 -17.16
N LEU A 108 16.10 8.19 -17.42
CA LEU A 108 14.98 9.13 -17.38
C LEU A 108 13.85 8.55 -16.54
N THR A 109 13.10 9.44 -15.89
CA THR A 109 11.81 9.11 -15.24
C THR A 109 10.71 8.91 -16.27
N CYS A 110 9.52 8.41 -15.86
CA CYS A 110 8.40 8.21 -16.78
C CYS A 110 7.95 9.51 -17.47
N ALA A 111 8.06 10.65 -16.79
CA ALA A 111 7.78 11.98 -17.36
C ALA A 111 9.01 12.65 -18.05
N GLY A 112 10.11 11.91 -18.23
CA GLY A 112 11.30 12.37 -18.95
C GLY A 112 12.19 13.34 -18.16
N TYR A 113 12.17 13.28 -16.84
CA TYR A 113 13.12 13.98 -15.96
C TYR A 113 14.37 13.09 -15.72
N PRO A 114 15.47 13.63 -15.15
CA PRO A 114 16.65 12.83 -14.87
C PRO A 114 16.35 11.67 -13.90
N GLY A 115 16.61 10.44 -14.32
CA GLY A 115 16.61 9.25 -13.46
C GLY A 115 17.99 9.01 -12.83
N SER A 116 18.09 7.99 -11.99
CA SER A 116 19.31 7.74 -11.20
C SER A 116 20.31 6.77 -11.85
N PHE A 117 20.03 6.23 -13.04
CA PHE A 117 20.95 5.30 -13.69
C PHE A 117 22.36 5.88 -13.84
N GLY A 118 23.35 5.23 -13.22
CA GLY A 118 24.75 5.65 -13.19
C GLY A 118 25.05 6.77 -12.18
N HIS A 119 24.06 7.23 -11.40
CA HIS A 119 24.19 8.26 -10.37
C HIS A 119 23.61 7.81 -9.02
N GLU A 120 23.44 6.50 -8.82
CA GLU A 120 22.69 5.96 -7.68
C GLU A 120 23.29 6.41 -6.32
N PHE A 121 24.62 6.49 -6.22
CA PHE A 121 25.29 6.86 -4.97
C PHE A 121 25.22 8.36 -4.69
N GLU A 122 25.38 9.20 -5.70
CA GLU A 122 25.24 10.64 -5.60
C GLU A 122 23.80 11.01 -5.24
N ASP A 123 22.83 10.40 -5.92
CA ASP A 123 21.42 10.64 -5.67
C ASP A 123 20.98 10.14 -4.29
N ALA A 124 21.44 8.97 -3.86
CA ALA A 124 21.17 8.47 -2.50
C ALA A 124 21.71 9.41 -1.42
N LYS A 125 22.89 10.00 -1.63
CA LYS A 125 23.45 11.01 -0.75
C LYS A 125 22.59 12.27 -0.73
N PHE A 126 22.17 12.75 -1.89
CA PHE A 126 21.23 13.88 -2.00
C PHE A 126 19.93 13.59 -1.23
N PHE A 127 19.31 12.44 -1.43
CA PHE A 127 18.09 12.05 -0.70
C PHE A 127 18.30 12.01 0.81
N ALA A 128 19.44 11.50 1.27
CA ALA A 128 19.78 11.50 2.69
C ALA A 128 19.97 12.91 3.25
N GLU A 129 20.62 13.83 2.50
CA GLU A 129 20.84 15.24 2.88
C GLU A 129 19.51 16.03 2.91
N VAL A 130 18.60 15.77 1.99
CA VAL A 130 17.22 16.29 2.02
C VAL A 130 16.49 15.77 3.27
N GLY A 131 16.79 14.55 3.69
CA GLY A 131 16.19 13.93 4.86
C GLY A 131 14.93 13.14 4.53
N ILE A 132 14.86 12.48 3.35
CA ILE A 132 13.70 11.65 3.03
C ILE A 132 13.64 10.37 3.88
N ASP A 133 12.44 9.84 4.08
CA ASP A 133 12.17 8.60 4.82
C ASP A 133 11.71 7.48 3.90
N LEU A 134 11.32 7.79 2.66
CA LEU A 134 10.89 6.85 1.64
C LEU A 134 11.40 7.28 0.27
N LEU A 135 11.92 6.32 -0.51
CA LEU A 135 12.20 6.50 -1.94
C LEU A 135 11.33 5.57 -2.77
N LYS A 136 10.41 6.14 -3.58
CA LYS A 136 9.77 5.41 -4.68
C LYS A 136 10.72 5.40 -5.88
N TYR A 137 11.05 4.20 -6.37
CA TYR A 137 12.04 3.99 -7.41
C TYR A 137 11.44 3.23 -8.59
N ASP A 138 11.20 3.94 -9.67
CA ASP A 138 10.49 3.45 -10.85
C ASP A 138 11.40 2.72 -11.84
N ASN A 139 10.85 2.23 -12.96
CA ASN A 139 11.53 1.38 -13.93
C ASN A 139 11.48 1.92 -15.38
N CYS A 140 11.06 3.16 -15.58
CA CYS A 140 10.94 3.77 -16.91
C CYS A 140 12.32 3.90 -17.58
N TYR A 141 12.35 3.69 -18.89
CA TYR A 141 13.59 3.76 -19.69
C TYR A 141 14.74 2.89 -19.18
N HIS A 142 14.41 1.84 -18.40
CA HIS A 142 15.42 0.94 -17.87
C HIS A 142 16.20 0.27 -19.03
N PRO A 143 17.54 0.26 -19.02
CA PRO A 143 18.31 -0.41 -20.05
C PRO A 143 18.04 -1.92 -20.04
N SER A 144 18.35 -2.60 -21.15
CA SER A 144 18.13 -4.04 -21.33
C SER A 144 19.04 -4.92 -20.46
N THR A 145 19.16 -4.57 -19.18
CA THR A 145 19.87 -5.32 -18.13
C THR A 145 18.85 -5.84 -17.13
N SER A 146 19.26 -6.73 -16.22
CA SER A 146 18.34 -7.21 -15.18
C SER A 146 17.87 -6.08 -14.28
N ASN A 147 16.56 -5.99 -14.06
CA ASN A 147 15.92 -5.08 -13.11
C ASN A 147 16.50 -5.28 -11.70
N ARG A 148 16.65 -6.53 -11.27
CA ARG A 148 17.23 -6.87 -9.97
C ARG A 148 18.58 -6.19 -9.73
N LEU A 149 19.45 -6.10 -10.74
CA LEU A 149 20.76 -5.45 -10.58
C LEU A 149 20.64 -3.94 -10.39
N GLY A 150 19.74 -3.29 -11.14
CA GLY A 150 19.47 -1.85 -11.01
C GLY A 150 18.95 -1.48 -9.62
N TYR A 151 17.93 -2.23 -9.15
CA TYR A 151 17.38 -2.03 -7.81
C TYR A 151 18.39 -2.35 -6.69
N ASN A 152 19.23 -3.39 -6.88
CA ASN A 152 20.28 -3.70 -5.92
C ASN A 152 21.33 -2.58 -5.81
N ARG A 153 21.71 -1.91 -6.93
CA ARG A 153 22.64 -0.78 -6.90
C ARG A 153 22.06 0.38 -6.07
N MET A 154 20.80 0.76 -6.29
CA MET A 154 20.17 1.81 -5.48
C MET A 154 20.04 1.38 -4.02
N SER A 155 19.68 0.14 -3.73
CA SER A 155 19.63 -0.37 -2.35
C SER A 155 20.99 -0.24 -1.63
N MET A 156 22.08 -0.58 -2.32
CA MET A 156 23.46 -0.42 -1.79
C MET A 156 23.79 1.06 -1.56
N ALA A 157 23.38 1.94 -2.49
CA ALA A 157 23.61 3.37 -2.41
C ALA A 157 22.84 4.01 -1.23
N LEU A 158 21.56 3.64 -1.06
CA LEU A 158 20.75 4.08 0.09
C LEU A 158 21.38 3.65 1.41
N LYS A 159 21.82 2.40 1.52
CA LYS A 159 22.50 1.90 2.70
C LYS A 159 23.81 2.66 2.97
N ALA A 160 24.59 2.96 1.93
CA ALA A 160 25.84 3.70 2.04
C ALA A 160 25.63 5.18 2.42
N SER A 161 24.45 5.76 2.20
CA SER A 161 24.12 7.14 2.60
C SER A 161 24.06 7.34 4.12
N GLY A 162 23.94 6.24 4.89
CA GLY A 162 23.87 6.26 6.35
C GLY A 162 22.52 6.68 6.93
N ARG A 163 21.50 6.98 6.10
CA ARG A 163 20.14 7.26 6.54
C ARG A 163 19.24 6.04 6.30
N GLU A 164 18.37 5.75 7.27
CA GLU A 164 17.31 4.76 7.10
C GLU A 164 16.23 5.31 6.15
N ILE A 165 16.11 4.74 4.95
CA ILE A 165 15.15 5.13 3.92
C ILE A 165 14.38 3.89 3.51
N LEU A 166 13.04 3.93 3.64
CA LEU A 166 12.17 2.88 3.12
C LEU A 166 12.29 2.84 1.60
N PHE A 167 12.69 1.70 1.06
CA PHE A 167 12.89 1.53 -0.38
C PHE A 167 11.68 0.87 -1.02
N SER A 168 10.98 1.62 -1.86
CA SER A 168 9.79 1.21 -2.61
C SER A 168 10.14 0.98 -4.08
N ALA A 169 10.14 -0.28 -4.50
CA ALA A 169 10.41 -0.65 -5.89
C ALA A 169 9.14 -0.59 -6.73
N CYS A 170 9.17 0.14 -7.84
CA CYS A 170 8.04 0.29 -8.76
C CYS A 170 8.42 -0.27 -10.15
N ASN A 171 8.57 -1.60 -10.26
CA ASN A 171 8.95 -2.26 -11.52
C ASN A 171 7.83 -3.04 -12.20
N TRP A 172 6.59 -2.82 -11.78
CA TRP A 172 5.35 -3.33 -12.40
C TRP A 172 5.26 -4.86 -12.47
N GLY A 173 5.94 -5.58 -11.56
CA GLY A 173 5.99 -7.04 -11.53
C GLY A 173 7.02 -7.65 -12.47
N ASN A 174 7.81 -6.85 -13.18
CA ASN A 174 8.84 -7.35 -14.08
C ASN A 174 9.83 -8.28 -13.38
N GLU A 175 10.29 -9.31 -14.10
CA GLU A 175 11.20 -10.35 -13.58
C GLU A 175 10.70 -10.99 -12.28
N LYS A 176 9.38 -11.05 -12.07
CA LYS A 176 8.76 -11.58 -10.83
C LYS A 176 9.40 -10.97 -9.58
N VAL A 177 9.29 -9.65 -9.45
CA VAL A 177 9.91 -8.87 -8.38
C VAL A 177 9.72 -9.47 -6.98
N TRP A 178 8.60 -10.12 -6.72
CA TRP A 178 8.31 -10.81 -5.46
C TRP A 178 9.31 -11.91 -5.08
N GLU A 179 9.98 -12.55 -6.05
CA GLU A 179 10.97 -13.60 -5.79
C GLU A 179 12.31 -13.05 -5.28
N TRP A 180 12.65 -11.78 -5.58
CA TRP A 180 13.95 -11.19 -5.27
C TRP A 180 13.93 -9.89 -4.47
N ALA A 181 12.82 -9.19 -4.36
CA ALA A 181 12.73 -7.89 -3.70
C ALA A 181 13.33 -7.91 -2.28
N ARG A 182 12.92 -8.85 -1.45
CA ARG A 182 13.43 -8.99 -0.07
C ARG A 182 14.95 -9.15 -0.03
N SER A 183 15.52 -9.96 -0.91
CA SER A 183 16.96 -10.22 -0.94
C SER A 183 17.80 -9.03 -1.43
N THR A 184 17.17 -8.05 -2.05
CA THR A 184 17.81 -6.79 -2.50
C THR A 184 17.56 -5.61 -1.57
N GLY A 185 16.98 -5.84 -0.38
CA GLY A 185 16.76 -4.79 0.62
C GLY A 185 15.59 -3.85 0.29
N ILE A 186 14.64 -4.30 -0.52
CA ILE A 186 13.40 -3.60 -0.84
C ILE A 186 12.38 -3.84 0.28
N HIS A 187 11.64 -2.82 0.67
CA HIS A 187 10.66 -2.86 1.76
C HIS A 187 9.21 -2.93 1.28
N MET A 188 8.93 -2.45 0.07
CA MET A 188 7.67 -2.66 -0.65
C MET A 188 7.93 -2.70 -2.16
N TYR A 189 7.16 -3.51 -2.88
CA TYR A 189 7.38 -3.73 -4.32
C TYR A 189 6.08 -3.77 -5.10
N ARG A 190 5.98 -2.97 -6.14
CA ARG A 190 4.88 -2.99 -7.12
C ARG A 190 4.91 -4.28 -7.92
N SER A 191 3.87 -5.07 -7.78
CA SER A 191 3.72 -6.34 -8.52
C SER A 191 2.77 -6.22 -9.73
N THR A 192 2.21 -5.04 -9.95
CA THR A 192 1.18 -4.77 -10.96
C THR A 192 1.54 -3.59 -11.84
N GLY A 193 0.94 -3.50 -13.02
CA GLY A 193 0.83 -2.25 -13.77
C GLY A 193 -0.03 -1.22 -13.02
N ASP A 194 -0.16 -0.02 -13.60
CA ASP A 194 -0.83 1.09 -12.93
C ASP A 194 -2.33 0.89 -12.78
N ILE A 195 -2.85 1.37 -11.64
CA ILE A 195 -4.27 1.41 -11.34
C ILE A 195 -4.91 2.64 -11.98
N PHE A 196 -6.15 2.47 -12.41
CA PHE A 196 -7.03 3.56 -12.83
C PHE A 196 -8.29 3.57 -11.95
N ASP A 197 -8.94 4.73 -11.83
CA ASP A 197 -10.18 4.87 -11.06
C ASP A 197 -11.37 4.27 -11.82
N SER A 198 -11.32 2.94 -11.97
CA SER A 198 -12.39 2.11 -12.52
C SER A 198 -12.44 0.76 -11.81
N PHE A 199 -13.67 0.21 -11.69
CA PHE A 199 -13.86 -1.08 -11.03
C PHE A 199 -13.20 -2.23 -11.77
N GLU A 200 -13.16 -2.16 -13.10
CA GLU A 200 -12.44 -3.12 -13.93
C GLU A 200 -10.94 -3.15 -13.58
N SER A 201 -10.30 -1.98 -13.43
CA SER A 201 -8.89 -1.89 -13.04
C SER A 201 -8.64 -2.51 -11.67
N ILE A 202 -9.50 -2.21 -10.68
CA ILE A 202 -9.43 -2.77 -9.32
C ILE A 202 -9.53 -4.31 -9.37
N CYS A 203 -10.54 -4.84 -10.05
CA CYS A 203 -10.74 -6.29 -10.17
C CYS A 203 -9.57 -6.98 -10.89
N ARG A 204 -9.07 -6.40 -11.98
CA ARG A 204 -7.93 -6.93 -12.76
C ARG A 204 -6.66 -7.00 -11.91
N LEU A 205 -6.35 -5.96 -11.16
CA LEU A 205 -5.17 -5.94 -10.29
C LEU A 205 -5.31 -6.94 -9.14
N SER A 206 -6.48 -7.02 -8.50
CA SER A 206 -6.76 -7.98 -7.43
C SER A 206 -6.60 -9.43 -7.91
N GLU A 207 -7.15 -9.75 -9.08
CA GLU A 207 -7.07 -11.08 -9.68
C GLU A 207 -5.62 -11.52 -9.96
N SER A 208 -4.77 -10.58 -10.39
CA SER A 208 -3.37 -10.85 -10.67
C SER A 208 -2.55 -11.27 -9.44
N GLN A 209 -3.08 -11.08 -8.21
CA GLN A 209 -2.34 -11.33 -6.97
C GLN A 209 -2.33 -12.78 -6.51
N LYS A 210 -3.18 -13.64 -7.05
CA LYS A 210 -3.37 -15.04 -6.60
C LYS A 210 -2.07 -15.83 -6.43
N GLN A 211 -1.11 -15.58 -7.32
CA GLN A 211 0.13 -16.36 -7.37
C GLN A 211 1.28 -15.77 -6.54
N ASN A 212 1.13 -14.56 -6.01
CA ASN A 212 2.24 -13.87 -5.32
C ASN A 212 1.93 -13.43 -3.88
N LEU A 213 0.73 -13.69 -3.35
CA LEU A 213 0.33 -13.32 -1.99
C LEU A 213 1.30 -13.84 -0.92
N GLY A 214 1.80 -15.06 -1.07
CA GLY A 214 2.71 -15.69 -0.12
C GLY A 214 4.09 -15.05 0.02
N TYR A 215 4.45 -14.12 -0.86
CA TYR A 215 5.74 -13.41 -0.80
C TYR A 215 5.67 -12.13 0.04
N SER A 216 4.47 -11.64 0.35
CA SER A 216 4.25 -10.46 1.19
C SER A 216 4.40 -10.82 2.67
N SER A 217 5.26 -10.13 3.41
CA SER A 217 5.41 -10.33 4.85
C SER A 217 6.23 -9.19 5.48
N THR A 218 6.31 -9.15 6.80
CA THR A 218 7.07 -8.18 7.59
C THR A 218 8.43 -7.84 6.96
N GLY A 219 8.69 -6.56 6.76
CA GLY A 219 9.93 -6.02 6.17
C GLY A 219 9.94 -5.95 4.65
N CYS A 220 8.97 -6.58 3.94
CA CYS A 220 8.88 -6.48 2.47
C CYS A 220 7.47 -6.84 2.00
N PHE A 221 6.67 -5.83 1.68
CA PHE A 221 5.25 -5.98 1.35
C PHE A 221 4.99 -5.84 -0.14
N ASN A 222 4.00 -6.61 -0.60
CA ASN A 222 3.51 -6.55 -1.96
C ASN A 222 2.60 -5.33 -2.16
N ASP A 223 3.02 -4.40 -2.98
CA ASP A 223 2.28 -3.20 -3.37
C ASP A 223 1.47 -3.49 -4.64
N ILE A 224 0.15 -3.42 -4.54
CA ILE A 224 -0.78 -3.65 -5.65
C ILE A 224 -1.10 -2.33 -6.38
N ASP A 225 -0.47 -1.26 -6.01
CA ASP A 225 -0.67 0.14 -6.37
C ASP A 225 -1.51 0.93 -5.38
N MET A 226 -1.56 2.24 -5.62
CA MET A 226 -2.18 3.23 -4.77
C MET A 226 -3.70 3.04 -4.64
N LEU A 227 -4.28 3.63 -3.60
CA LEU A 227 -5.71 3.69 -3.43
C LEU A 227 -6.31 4.79 -4.31
N VAL A 228 -7.25 4.41 -5.18
CA VAL A 228 -8.08 5.37 -5.95
C VAL A 228 -9.38 5.75 -5.19
N VAL A 229 -9.51 5.33 -3.94
CA VAL A 229 -10.66 5.63 -3.07
C VAL A 229 -10.89 7.13 -3.00
N GLY A 230 -12.11 7.56 -3.34
CA GLY A 230 -12.52 8.96 -3.28
C GLY A 230 -12.11 9.84 -4.45
N MET A 231 -11.46 9.30 -5.47
CA MET A 231 -11.08 10.08 -6.66
C MET A 231 -12.30 10.52 -7.51
N LYS A 232 -13.35 9.69 -7.62
CA LYS A 232 -14.60 10.02 -8.34
C LYS A 232 -14.36 10.48 -9.77
N GLY A 233 -13.49 9.76 -10.49
CA GLY A 233 -13.13 10.04 -11.87
C GLY A 233 -12.23 11.26 -12.09
N LYS A 234 -11.76 11.89 -11.01
CA LYS A 234 -10.91 13.08 -11.07
C LYS A 234 -9.41 12.72 -11.04
N GLY A 235 -8.60 13.68 -11.48
CA GLY A 235 -7.14 13.56 -11.41
C GLY A 235 -6.51 12.80 -12.57
N ASN A 236 -5.22 12.53 -12.44
CA ASN A 236 -4.37 11.99 -13.51
C ASN A 236 -4.73 10.55 -13.93
N VAL A 237 -5.28 9.74 -13.00
CA VAL A 237 -5.73 8.37 -13.28
C VAL A 237 -7.25 8.22 -13.23
N GLY A 238 -7.98 9.34 -13.19
CA GLY A 238 -9.44 9.37 -13.23
C GLY A 238 -9.98 8.89 -14.58
N ILE A 239 -11.03 8.07 -14.54
CA ILE A 239 -11.73 7.60 -15.74
C ILE A 239 -13.23 7.88 -15.57
N GLU A 240 -13.83 8.57 -16.52
CA GLU A 240 -15.26 8.87 -16.53
C GLU A 240 -15.76 9.44 -15.19
N SER A 241 -16.71 8.75 -14.55
CA SER A 241 -17.27 9.11 -13.23
C SER A 241 -16.53 8.47 -12.06
N GLY A 242 -15.50 7.65 -12.35
CA GLY A 242 -14.80 6.86 -11.33
C GLY A 242 -15.67 5.73 -10.75
N CYS A 243 -15.21 5.18 -9.64
CA CYS A 243 -15.92 4.13 -8.92
C CYS A 243 -17.05 4.68 -8.03
N THR A 244 -18.04 3.84 -7.75
CA THR A 244 -19.07 4.08 -6.74
C THR A 244 -18.50 3.89 -5.33
N ASP A 245 -19.21 4.36 -4.30
CA ASP A 245 -18.79 4.15 -2.90
C ASP A 245 -18.74 2.65 -2.52
N ALA A 246 -19.60 1.82 -3.09
CA ALA A 246 -19.57 0.37 -2.94
C ALA A 246 -18.27 -0.22 -3.51
N GLN A 247 -17.90 0.19 -4.71
CA GLN A 247 -16.66 -0.26 -5.36
C GLN A 247 -15.40 0.26 -4.66
N TYR A 248 -15.44 1.43 -4.04
CA TYR A 248 -14.37 1.91 -3.17
C TYR A 248 -14.26 1.10 -1.88
N ARG A 249 -15.39 0.65 -1.28
CA ARG A 249 -15.34 -0.29 -0.15
C ARG A 249 -14.69 -1.61 -0.56
N TYR A 250 -15.08 -2.16 -1.71
CA TYR A 250 -14.45 -3.36 -2.29
C TYR A 250 -12.95 -3.18 -2.45
N HIS A 251 -12.52 -2.08 -3.06
CA HIS A 251 -11.12 -1.74 -3.29
C HIS A 251 -10.33 -1.68 -1.97
N PHE A 252 -10.77 -0.87 -1.02
CA PHE A 252 -10.09 -0.68 0.25
C PHE A 252 -10.01 -1.98 1.06
N ALA A 253 -11.11 -2.71 1.14
CA ALA A 253 -11.17 -4.01 1.80
C ALA A 253 -10.20 -5.03 1.20
N MET A 254 -10.12 -5.10 -0.14
CA MET A 254 -9.22 -6.01 -0.83
C MET A 254 -7.74 -5.68 -0.53
N TRP A 255 -7.36 -4.41 -0.60
CA TRP A 255 -6.00 -3.97 -0.22
C TRP A 255 -5.69 -4.27 1.25
N CYS A 256 -6.66 -4.10 2.15
CA CYS A 256 -6.49 -4.46 3.56
C CYS A 256 -6.29 -5.96 3.76
N MET A 257 -7.09 -6.80 3.12
CA MET A 257 -6.92 -8.26 3.20
C MET A 257 -5.58 -8.73 2.65
N PHE A 258 -5.11 -8.13 1.56
CA PHE A 258 -3.84 -8.48 0.91
C PHE A 258 -2.60 -7.91 1.61
N MET A 259 -2.77 -7.10 2.64
CA MET A 259 -1.67 -6.38 3.29
C MET A 259 -0.86 -5.54 2.29
N SER A 260 -1.55 -4.96 1.31
CA SER A 260 -0.92 -3.99 0.42
C SER A 260 -0.66 -2.70 1.18
N PRO A 261 0.43 -1.99 0.88
CA PRO A 261 0.60 -0.61 1.33
C PRO A 261 -0.66 0.23 1.03
N LEU A 262 -1.06 1.06 1.98
CA LEU A 262 -2.24 1.91 1.84
C LEU A 262 -1.80 3.34 1.49
N MET A 263 -1.49 3.58 0.21
CA MET A 263 -1.05 4.87 -0.30
C MET A 263 -2.23 5.60 -0.94
N ILE A 264 -2.78 6.61 -0.28
CA ILE A 264 -3.91 7.41 -0.75
C ILE A 264 -3.51 8.20 -2.00
N GLY A 265 -4.33 8.13 -3.06
CA GLY A 265 -4.11 8.85 -4.32
C GLY A 265 -5.06 10.02 -4.56
N CYS A 266 -6.14 10.17 -3.79
CA CYS A 266 -7.08 11.29 -3.95
C CYS A 266 -6.56 12.59 -3.31
N ASP A 267 -7.15 13.74 -3.70
CA ASP A 267 -6.93 15.02 -3.00
C ASP A 267 -7.65 15.01 -1.65
N VAL A 268 -6.89 14.78 -0.57
CA VAL A 268 -7.47 14.64 0.78
C VAL A 268 -8.13 15.93 1.28
N ARG A 269 -7.80 17.10 0.72
CA ARG A 269 -8.42 18.39 1.05
C ARG A 269 -9.90 18.45 0.66
N ASN A 270 -10.28 17.65 -0.33
CA ASN A 270 -11.61 17.64 -0.96
C ASN A 270 -12.34 16.29 -0.81
N MET A 271 -11.89 15.39 0.07
CA MET A 271 -12.56 14.10 0.23
C MET A 271 -13.91 14.24 0.94
N SER A 272 -14.85 13.37 0.57
CA SER A 272 -16.16 13.29 1.24
C SER A 272 -16.04 12.65 2.62
N GLU A 273 -17.08 12.82 3.45
CA GLU A 273 -17.15 12.18 4.76
C GLU A 273 -17.17 10.65 4.66
N GLU A 274 -17.82 10.09 3.64
CA GLU A 274 -17.86 8.66 3.34
C GLU A 274 -16.47 8.13 2.99
N THR A 275 -15.73 8.87 2.15
CA THR A 275 -14.34 8.55 1.81
C THR A 275 -13.46 8.55 3.06
N PHE A 276 -13.58 9.60 3.89
CA PHE A 276 -12.83 9.71 5.12
C PHE A 276 -13.14 8.56 6.09
N LYS A 277 -14.42 8.26 6.33
CA LYS A 277 -14.85 7.13 7.17
C LYS A 277 -14.30 5.80 6.68
N LEU A 278 -14.27 5.59 5.37
CA LEU A 278 -13.72 4.37 4.79
C LEU A 278 -12.22 4.27 5.02
N LEU A 279 -11.46 5.30 4.64
CA LEU A 279 -10.00 5.34 4.77
C LEU A 279 -9.51 5.29 6.23
N THR A 280 -10.35 5.69 7.20
CA THR A 280 -10.04 5.65 8.63
C THR A 280 -10.77 4.54 9.39
N ASN A 281 -11.34 3.56 8.67
CA ASN A 281 -12.00 2.42 9.30
C ASN A 281 -10.99 1.57 10.09
N LYS A 282 -11.12 1.62 11.42
CA LYS A 282 -10.17 1.00 12.36
C LYS A 282 -10.08 -0.51 12.23
N ASP A 283 -11.19 -1.19 11.97
CA ASP A 283 -11.21 -2.65 11.84
C ASP A 283 -10.50 -3.09 10.55
N LEU A 284 -10.74 -2.41 9.42
CA LEU A 284 -10.04 -2.69 8.15
C LEU A 284 -8.55 -2.35 8.23
N ILE A 285 -8.19 -1.21 8.81
CA ILE A 285 -6.79 -0.85 9.03
C ILE A 285 -6.11 -1.89 9.93
N ALA A 286 -6.75 -2.33 11.01
CA ALA A 286 -6.20 -3.36 11.89
C ALA A 286 -5.95 -4.70 11.17
N ILE A 287 -6.80 -5.07 10.20
CA ILE A 287 -6.59 -6.25 9.35
C ILE A 287 -5.35 -6.07 8.45
N ASN A 288 -5.16 -4.88 7.87
CA ASN A 288 -4.00 -4.54 7.06
C ASN A 288 -2.70 -4.50 7.88
N GLN A 289 -2.77 -3.89 9.06
CA GLN A 289 -1.64 -3.62 9.96
C GLN A 289 -1.37 -4.75 10.96
N ASP A 290 -1.95 -5.93 10.76
CA ASP A 290 -1.75 -7.06 11.65
C ASP A 290 -0.27 -7.47 11.73
N GLU A 291 0.25 -7.59 12.95
CA GLU A 291 1.68 -7.76 13.21
C GLU A 291 2.25 -9.12 12.79
N GLU A 292 1.40 -10.17 12.68
CA GLU A 292 1.83 -11.46 12.15
C GLU A 292 2.02 -11.42 10.63
N ALA A 293 1.44 -10.43 9.95
CA ALA A 293 1.57 -10.19 8.52
C ALA A 293 1.34 -11.46 7.66
N ARG A 294 0.35 -12.25 8.02
CA ARG A 294 -0.01 -13.48 7.28
C ARG A 294 -0.80 -13.12 6.03
N PRO A 295 -0.44 -13.64 4.87
CA PRO A 295 -1.25 -13.45 3.67
C PRO A 295 -2.60 -14.16 3.81
N PRO A 296 -3.65 -13.67 3.14
CA PRO A 296 -4.95 -14.33 3.12
C PRO A 296 -4.92 -15.59 2.25
N ILE A 297 -5.92 -16.43 2.44
CA ILE A 297 -6.25 -17.53 1.53
C ILE A 297 -7.59 -17.26 0.86
N PHE A 298 -7.71 -17.63 -0.41
CA PHE A 298 -9.00 -17.72 -1.09
C PHE A 298 -9.63 -19.08 -0.85
N VAL A 299 -10.89 -19.06 -0.48
CA VAL A 299 -11.65 -20.25 -0.11
C VAL A 299 -12.55 -20.65 -1.26
N ARG A 300 -12.82 -21.94 -1.40
CA ARG A 300 -13.81 -22.42 -2.36
C ARG A 300 -15.22 -22.04 -1.92
N ASP A 301 -16.07 -21.73 -2.87
CA ASP A 301 -17.49 -21.58 -2.59
C ASP A 301 -18.14 -22.96 -2.34
N ASN A 302 -19.43 -22.97 -1.94
CA ASN A 302 -20.19 -24.19 -1.71
C ASN A 302 -20.34 -25.11 -2.96
N ARG A 303 -19.90 -24.65 -4.12
CA ARG A 303 -19.85 -25.43 -5.38
C ARG A 303 -18.44 -25.96 -5.69
N GLY A 304 -17.50 -25.72 -4.77
CA GLY A 304 -16.11 -26.13 -4.92
C GLY A 304 -15.30 -25.30 -5.92
N GLN A 305 -15.78 -24.10 -6.30
CA GLN A 305 -15.11 -23.19 -7.22
C GLN A 305 -14.29 -22.15 -6.47
N HIS A 306 -13.03 -21.95 -6.88
CA HIS A 306 -12.24 -20.80 -6.44
C HIS A 306 -12.59 -19.61 -7.33
N ASP A 307 -13.39 -18.70 -6.84
CA ASP A 307 -13.84 -17.52 -7.59
C ASP A 307 -13.37 -16.18 -6.98
N ASN A 308 -12.44 -16.21 -6.03
CA ASN A 308 -11.93 -15.04 -5.31
C ASN A 308 -12.99 -14.22 -4.57
N THR A 309 -14.17 -14.80 -4.34
CA THR A 309 -15.24 -14.10 -3.63
C THR A 309 -15.15 -14.28 -2.13
N ILE A 310 -14.46 -15.31 -1.64
CA ILE A 310 -14.30 -15.58 -0.21
C ILE A 310 -12.82 -15.55 0.15
N CYS A 311 -12.46 -14.59 0.97
CA CYS A 311 -11.11 -14.38 1.45
C CYS A 311 -11.05 -14.56 2.97
N PHE A 312 -10.16 -15.42 3.45
CA PHE A 312 -9.99 -15.74 4.86
C PHE A 312 -8.55 -15.47 5.29
N LYS A 313 -8.37 -14.81 6.43
CA LYS A 313 -7.05 -14.43 6.94
C LYS A 313 -6.93 -14.71 8.42
N HIS A 314 -5.84 -15.34 8.84
CA HIS A 314 -5.44 -15.40 10.23
C HIS A 314 -4.88 -14.04 10.67
N LEU A 315 -5.26 -13.63 11.87
CA LEU A 315 -4.78 -12.43 12.53
C LEU A 315 -4.06 -12.80 13.83
N ALA A 316 -3.32 -11.85 14.38
CA ALA A 316 -2.74 -11.98 15.70
C ALA A 316 -3.80 -12.29 16.78
N ASN A 317 -3.35 -12.77 17.94
CA ASN A 317 -4.21 -13.05 19.10
C ASN A 317 -5.33 -14.08 18.86
N GLY A 318 -5.18 -14.94 17.85
CA GLY A 318 -6.17 -15.99 17.53
C GLY A 318 -7.47 -15.45 16.94
N GLU A 319 -7.43 -14.26 16.36
CA GLU A 319 -8.52 -13.68 15.59
C GLU A 319 -8.39 -14.03 14.10
N TYR A 320 -9.46 -13.76 13.36
CA TYR A 320 -9.55 -14.03 11.92
C TYR A 320 -10.27 -12.86 11.22
N ALA A 321 -9.97 -12.67 9.94
CA ALA A 321 -10.75 -11.81 9.06
C ALA A 321 -11.42 -12.67 7.98
N ILE A 322 -12.70 -12.42 7.75
CA ILE A 322 -13.51 -13.02 6.67
C ILE A 322 -13.97 -11.89 5.77
N ALA A 323 -13.66 -11.95 4.48
CA ALA A 323 -14.15 -10.99 3.51
C ALA A 323 -14.90 -11.72 2.40
N LEU A 324 -16.10 -11.24 2.09
CA LEU A 324 -16.97 -11.71 1.02
C LEU A 324 -17.02 -10.62 -0.05
N PHE A 325 -16.56 -10.92 -1.25
CA PHE A 325 -16.45 -9.98 -2.37
C PHE A 325 -17.43 -10.33 -3.47
N ASN A 326 -18.15 -9.36 -3.99
CA ASN A 326 -19.06 -9.54 -5.11
C ASN A 326 -18.72 -8.62 -6.29
N PRO A 327 -17.85 -9.05 -7.23
CA PRO A 327 -17.51 -8.24 -8.39
C PRO A 327 -18.61 -8.21 -9.47
N SER A 328 -19.73 -8.91 -9.29
CA SER A 328 -20.78 -9.00 -10.30
C SER A 328 -21.78 -7.83 -10.24
N GLU A 329 -22.60 -7.72 -11.27
CA GLU A 329 -23.64 -6.68 -11.40
C GLU A 329 -24.94 -6.99 -10.62
N LYS A 330 -25.01 -8.09 -9.89
CA LYS A 330 -26.19 -8.51 -9.12
C LYS A 330 -25.81 -8.86 -7.71
N ASP A 331 -26.70 -8.58 -6.78
CA ASP A 331 -26.56 -9.02 -5.40
C ASP A 331 -26.42 -10.53 -5.31
N LYS A 332 -25.56 -11.00 -4.43
CA LYS A 332 -25.29 -12.44 -4.21
C LYS A 332 -25.31 -12.78 -2.72
N SER A 333 -25.97 -13.86 -2.35
CA SER A 333 -25.68 -14.53 -1.08
C SER A 333 -24.41 -15.35 -1.25
N ILE A 334 -23.39 -15.06 -0.43
CA ILE A 334 -22.10 -15.74 -0.45
C ILE A 334 -21.95 -16.46 0.89
N MET A 335 -21.69 -17.77 0.85
CA MET A 335 -21.57 -18.62 2.02
C MET A 335 -20.15 -19.16 2.14
N LEU A 336 -19.53 -18.98 3.31
CA LEU A 336 -18.31 -19.63 3.74
C LEU A 336 -18.64 -20.88 4.56
N PRO A 337 -18.53 -22.08 4.00
CA PRO A 337 -18.60 -23.31 4.78
C PRO A 337 -17.30 -23.47 5.59
N TYR A 338 -17.40 -23.71 6.89
CA TYR A 338 -16.21 -23.73 7.75
C TYR A 338 -15.28 -24.91 7.51
N TYR A 339 -15.80 -26.02 6.97
CA TYR A 339 -14.93 -27.14 6.56
C TYR A 339 -13.92 -26.76 5.45
N GLU A 340 -14.21 -25.76 4.62
CA GLU A 340 -13.28 -25.27 3.58
C GLU A 340 -12.09 -24.47 4.18
N ILE A 341 -12.18 -24.06 5.44
CA ILE A 341 -11.08 -23.45 6.18
C ILE A 341 -10.55 -24.39 7.28
N GLY A 342 -10.94 -25.67 7.24
CA GLY A 342 -10.42 -26.70 8.13
C GLY A 342 -11.15 -26.82 9.47
N LEU A 343 -12.31 -26.21 9.64
CA LEU A 343 -13.11 -26.32 10.86
C LEU A 343 -14.25 -27.35 10.68
N ASP A 344 -14.05 -28.55 11.19
CA ASP A 344 -15.04 -29.62 11.11
C ASP A 344 -16.28 -29.30 11.96
N PRO A 345 -17.52 -29.52 11.49
CA PRO A 345 -18.75 -29.29 12.25
C PRO A 345 -18.80 -29.97 13.60
N LEU A 346 -18.10 -31.11 13.76
CA LEU A 346 -18.06 -31.91 15.00
C LEU A 346 -16.95 -31.46 15.97
N CYS A 347 -16.14 -30.45 15.63
CA CYS A 347 -15.02 -30.03 16.47
C CYS A 347 -15.42 -29.32 17.76
N GLY A 348 -16.71 -28.96 17.92
CA GLY A 348 -17.23 -28.24 19.09
C GLY A 348 -16.88 -26.75 19.12
N TYR A 349 -16.50 -26.17 17.98
CA TYR A 349 -16.18 -24.75 17.84
C TYR A 349 -17.01 -24.09 16.72
N GLY A 350 -17.17 -22.77 16.83
CA GLY A 350 -17.75 -21.89 15.83
C GLY A 350 -17.08 -20.53 15.87
N PHE A 351 -17.54 -19.61 15.05
CA PHE A 351 -17.03 -18.24 15.03
C PHE A 351 -18.05 -17.26 15.61
N GLU A 352 -17.61 -16.46 16.59
CA GLU A 352 -18.25 -15.21 16.97
C GLU A 352 -17.83 -14.15 15.92
N ILE A 353 -18.80 -13.49 15.29
CA ILE A 353 -18.58 -12.65 14.11
C ILE A 353 -19.04 -11.22 14.36
N LYS A 354 -18.19 -10.25 14.00
CA LYS A 354 -18.47 -8.82 14.05
C LYS A 354 -18.26 -8.18 12.67
N ASP A 355 -19.23 -7.39 12.20
CA ASP A 355 -19.15 -6.64 10.94
C ASP A 355 -18.18 -5.44 11.08
N CYS A 356 -17.20 -5.32 10.17
CA CYS A 356 -16.18 -4.26 10.20
C CYS A 356 -16.69 -2.88 9.76
N PHE A 357 -17.80 -2.80 9.02
CA PHE A 357 -18.34 -1.53 8.56
C PHE A 357 -19.37 -0.94 9.53
N THR A 358 -20.21 -1.79 10.12
CA THR A 358 -21.28 -1.37 11.03
C THR A 358 -20.92 -1.51 12.50
N SER A 359 -19.88 -2.28 12.81
CA SER A 359 -19.49 -2.69 14.17
C SER A 359 -20.54 -3.57 14.85
N GLU A 360 -21.52 -4.08 14.13
CA GLU A 360 -22.57 -4.98 14.64
C GLU A 360 -22.00 -6.34 15.02
N ASP A 361 -22.41 -6.83 16.19
CA ASP A 361 -22.15 -8.20 16.63
C ASP A 361 -23.23 -9.11 16.03
N LEU A 362 -22.80 -10.03 15.18
CA LEU A 362 -23.68 -10.97 14.47
C LEU A 362 -23.85 -12.30 15.24
N GLY A 363 -23.23 -12.42 16.42
CA GLY A 363 -23.33 -13.61 17.26
C GLY A 363 -22.43 -14.76 16.79
N VAL A 364 -22.75 -15.96 17.30
CA VAL A 364 -21.94 -17.16 17.06
C VAL A 364 -22.57 -18.03 15.96
N HIS A 365 -21.76 -18.32 14.94
CA HIS A 365 -22.14 -19.16 13.80
C HIS A 365 -21.39 -20.49 13.84
N LYS A 366 -22.14 -21.58 13.59
CA LYS A 366 -21.62 -22.95 13.49
C LYS A 366 -21.68 -23.41 12.05
N GLU A 367 -20.78 -24.28 11.64
CA GLU A 367 -20.76 -24.95 10.34
C GLU A 367 -20.53 -24.02 9.13
N TYR A 368 -21.19 -22.88 9.07
CA TYR A 368 -21.03 -21.90 7.99
C TYR A 368 -21.40 -20.48 8.44
N PHE A 369 -20.98 -19.51 7.65
CA PHE A 369 -21.44 -18.13 7.71
C PHE A 369 -21.82 -17.66 6.31
N ASP A 370 -22.94 -16.97 6.17
CA ASP A 370 -23.37 -16.39 4.91
C ASP A 370 -23.85 -14.95 5.07
N ALA A 371 -23.71 -14.16 4.01
CA ALA A 371 -24.23 -12.81 3.97
C ALA A 371 -24.65 -12.43 2.54
N LEU A 372 -25.66 -11.56 2.43
CA LEU A 372 -25.99 -10.90 1.19
C LEU A 372 -24.96 -9.81 0.91
N VAL A 373 -24.28 -9.91 -0.21
CA VAL A 373 -23.29 -8.94 -0.68
C VAL A 373 -23.84 -8.20 -1.91
N PRO A 374 -24.04 -6.88 -1.85
CA PRO A 374 -24.54 -6.12 -2.98
C PRO A 374 -23.62 -6.19 -4.20
N ALA A 375 -24.15 -5.87 -5.36
CA ALA A 375 -23.42 -5.79 -6.63
C ALA A 375 -22.23 -4.81 -6.52
N GLY A 376 -21.05 -5.21 -6.98
CA GLY A 376 -19.84 -4.39 -6.96
C GLY A 376 -19.35 -3.99 -5.56
N ASP A 377 -19.70 -4.73 -4.52
CA ASP A 377 -19.44 -4.40 -3.12
C ASP A 377 -18.76 -5.58 -2.38
N CYS A 378 -18.49 -5.39 -1.09
CA CYS A 378 -17.97 -6.42 -0.19
C CYS A 378 -18.63 -6.35 1.19
N ARG A 379 -18.45 -7.43 1.97
CA ARG A 379 -18.67 -7.46 3.41
C ARG A 379 -17.42 -8.00 4.07
N VAL A 380 -17.00 -7.36 5.15
CA VAL A 380 -15.79 -7.76 5.89
C VAL A 380 -16.11 -7.92 7.35
N PHE A 381 -15.62 -8.99 7.95
CA PHE A 381 -15.90 -9.37 9.32
C PHE A 381 -14.61 -9.71 10.06
N ARG A 382 -14.56 -9.37 11.33
CA ARG A 382 -13.64 -9.99 12.30
C ARG A 382 -14.33 -11.17 12.96
N ALA A 383 -13.59 -12.23 13.21
CA ALA A 383 -14.11 -13.44 13.79
C ALA A 383 -13.19 -13.95 14.90
N LYS A 384 -13.79 -14.56 15.92
CA LYS A 384 -13.09 -15.26 17.00
C LYS A 384 -13.59 -16.70 17.09
N LEU A 385 -12.66 -17.63 17.21
CA LEU A 385 -13.03 -19.03 17.44
C LEU A 385 -13.46 -19.22 18.88
N VAL A 386 -14.69 -19.71 19.07
CA VAL A 386 -15.29 -19.91 20.39
C VAL A 386 -15.88 -21.33 20.53
N PRO A 387 -15.85 -21.92 21.72
CA PRO A 387 -16.52 -23.18 21.96
C PRO A 387 -18.04 -23.06 21.78
N VAL A 388 -18.63 -24.03 21.11
CA VAL A 388 -20.10 -24.13 20.93
C VAL A 388 -20.61 -25.46 21.47
N LYS A 389 -21.70 -25.39 22.18
CA LYS A 389 -22.34 -26.57 22.75
C LYS A 389 -23.19 -27.31 21.72
#